data_c0b32a4a688eb36f2e4b71f0a6b484b1
#
_entry.id   c0b32a4a688eb36f2e4b71f0a6b484b1
#
_cell.length_a   1.000
_cell.length_b   1.000
_cell.length_c   1.000
_cell.angle_alpha   90.00
_cell.angle_beta   90.00
_cell.angle_gamma   90.00
#
_symmetry.space_group_name_H-M   'P 1'
#
loop_
_entity.id
_entity.type
_entity.pdbx_description
1 polymer ?
#
loop_
_entity_poly.entity_id
_entity_poly.type
_entity_poly.pdbx_seq_one_letter_code
_entity_poly.pdbx_strand_id
1 'polypeptide(L)'
;MPDFKPSLILYTADALNDRGEAVLAQFPDAERLEVKQHNRLPELGMNHFKVKSDVLVLGKLKTRDVKWSGRSADYIAPSLANGCFGGCTYCYVDRHKNVNPITLFTNVEENMATIDQHVQALSWPKPTNQTDATYWTYDIGCNSDISIDYNLTEGIQQVFEFYCDHPRAKATFATKFVNRDLLDFDPKRKVRIRFSLMPSHVSKLVDVRTDSIEKRIAAINDFYDAGYEVHVNFSPVIVYSGPDGDRKAWRNDYRELFRQLDTALRPEVRAQLKAEVIFLTHNQWQHQANLAINPKAEELLWVPELQESKVSQFGGWNIRYAHQLKSKMVEVFKGLVQEEIPWCEIRYIF
;
A
#
# COMPACT_ATOMS: atom_id res chain seq x y z
N MET A 1 -11.34 -8.97 8.31
CA MET A 1 -10.00 -9.16 7.73
C MET A 1 -9.85 -10.62 7.32
N PRO A 2 -9.10 -11.00 6.28
CA PRO A 2 -8.78 -12.41 6.06
C PRO A 2 -8.04 -12.96 7.29
N ASP A 3 -8.46 -14.12 7.74
CA ASP A 3 -7.88 -14.80 8.90
C ASP A 3 -6.52 -15.41 8.46
N PHE A 4 -5.45 -14.64 8.58
CA PHE A 4 -4.11 -15.10 8.24
C PHE A 4 -3.61 -16.06 9.33
N LYS A 5 -3.47 -17.33 8.96
CA LYS A 5 -3.00 -18.41 9.83
C LYS A 5 -1.86 -19.15 9.14
N PRO A 6 -0.60 -18.74 9.38
CA PRO A 6 0.53 -19.42 8.78
C PRO A 6 0.64 -20.85 9.29
N SER A 7 0.89 -21.80 8.40
CA SER A 7 1.24 -23.17 8.76
C SER A 7 2.74 -23.36 8.98
N LEU A 8 3.55 -22.38 8.51
CA LEU A 8 5.00 -22.38 8.64
C LEU A 8 5.51 -20.99 9.03
N ILE A 9 6.32 -20.92 10.08
CA ILE A 9 7.03 -19.69 10.48
C ILE A 9 8.53 -19.90 10.34
N LEU A 10 9.14 -19.11 9.46
CA LEU A 10 10.59 -19.05 9.31
C LEU A 10 11.12 -17.88 10.14
N TYR A 11 12.21 -18.08 10.87
CA TYR A 11 12.76 -17.00 11.69
C TYR A 11 14.29 -17.02 11.69
N THR A 12 14.89 -15.84 11.86
CA THR A 12 16.33 -15.74 12.16
C THR A 12 16.55 -15.71 13.67
N ALA A 13 17.62 -16.31 14.17
CA ALA A 13 17.90 -16.37 15.61
C ALA A 13 17.86 -14.98 16.28
N ASP A 14 18.36 -13.95 15.60
CA ASP A 14 18.36 -12.57 16.10
C ASP A 14 16.99 -11.90 16.10
N ALA A 15 15.97 -12.49 15.48
CA ALA A 15 14.59 -11.98 15.48
C ALA A 15 13.77 -12.47 16.68
N LEU A 16 14.25 -13.45 17.45
CA LEU A 16 13.58 -13.97 18.64
C LEU A 16 13.88 -13.12 19.88
N ASN A 17 13.50 -11.85 19.81
CA ASN A 17 13.33 -10.99 20.98
C ASN A 17 11.89 -11.15 21.53
N ASP A 18 11.54 -10.44 22.59
CA ASP A 18 10.19 -10.51 23.21
C ASP A 18 9.06 -10.37 22.18
N ARG A 19 9.25 -9.51 21.16
CA ARG A 19 8.29 -9.32 20.08
C ARG A 19 8.21 -10.55 19.15
N GLY A 20 9.34 -11.11 18.77
CA GLY A 20 9.40 -12.32 17.96
C GLY A 20 8.73 -13.49 18.65
N GLU A 21 9.01 -13.67 19.95
CA GLU A 21 8.38 -14.71 20.77
C GLU A 21 6.87 -14.48 20.91
N ALA A 22 6.43 -13.24 21.09
CA ALA A 22 4.99 -12.90 21.14
C ALA A 22 4.28 -13.24 19.83
N VAL A 23 4.91 -13.00 18.68
CA VAL A 23 4.36 -13.42 17.37
C VAL A 23 4.30 -14.94 17.25
N LEU A 24 5.34 -15.66 17.66
CA LEU A 24 5.33 -17.13 17.66
C LEU A 24 4.22 -17.70 18.54
N ALA A 25 3.94 -17.08 19.69
CA ALA A 25 2.90 -17.50 20.61
C ALA A 25 1.48 -17.36 20.03
N GLN A 26 1.25 -16.47 19.08
CA GLN A 26 -0.04 -16.32 18.39
C GLN A 26 -0.37 -17.53 17.49
N PHE A 27 0.64 -18.27 17.05
CA PHE A 27 0.50 -19.37 16.10
C PHE A 27 1.12 -20.67 16.66
N PRO A 28 0.54 -21.25 17.72
CA PRO A 28 1.13 -22.42 18.39
C PRO A 28 1.19 -23.66 17.50
N ASP A 29 0.30 -23.79 16.53
CA ASP A 29 0.20 -24.95 15.63
C ASP A 29 1.08 -24.82 14.39
N ALA A 30 1.73 -23.68 14.17
CA ALA A 30 2.59 -23.47 13.01
C ALA A 30 3.94 -24.21 13.20
N GLU A 31 4.38 -24.90 12.17
CA GLU A 31 5.72 -25.41 12.09
C GLU A 31 6.75 -24.25 12.17
N ARG A 32 7.86 -24.44 12.90
CA ARG A 32 8.88 -23.40 13.12
C ARG A 32 10.21 -23.89 12.57
N LEU A 33 10.83 -23.05 11.72
CA LEU A 33 12.12 -23.37 11.12
C LEU A 33 13.07 -22.16 11.21
N GLU A 34 14.21 -22.37 11.84
CA GLU A 34 15.28 -21.38 11.87
C GLU A 34 15.98 -21.28 10.51
N VAL A 35 16.18 -20.04 10.04
CA VAL A 35 16.89 -19.72 8.80
C VAL A 35 18.03 -18.74 9.07
N LYS A 36 19.11 -18.85 8.30
CA LYS A 36 20.26 -17.94 8.47
C LYS A 36 19.96 -16.49 8.10
N GLN A 37 19.05 -16.26 7.15
CA GLN A 37 18.70 -14.94 6.63
C GLN A 37 17.23 -14.91 6.20
N HIS A 38 16.49 -13.91 6.66
CA HIS A 38 15.06 -13.73 6.33
C HIS A 38 14.78 -13.46 4.84
N ASN A 39 15.80 -13.05 4.06
CA ASN A 39 15.68 -12.75 2.64
C ASN A 39 16.26 -13.85 1.72
N ARG A 40 16.73 -14.95 2.27
CA ARG A 40 17.21 -16.14 1.56
C ARG A 40 16.53 -17.37 2.12
N LEU A 41 15.29 -17.56 1.68
CA LEU A 41 14.46 -18.66 2.16
C LEU A 41 14.84 -19.97 1.44
N PRO A 42 14.64 -21.13 2.08
CA PRO A 42 14.78 -22.42 1.43
C PRO A 42 13.68 -22.58 0.35
N GLU A 43 13.86 -23.57 -0.51
CA GLU A 43 12.81 -23.96 -1.45
C GLU A 43 11.64 -24.58 -0.67
N LEU A 44 10.45 -23.96 -0.78
CA LEU A 44 9.28 -24.33 0.03
C LEU A 44 8.36 -25.34 -0.65
N GLY A 45 8.56 -25.66 -1.93
CA GLY A 45 7.67 -26.56 -2.69
C GLY A 45 6.24 -26.06 -2.82
N MET A 46 5.98 -24.77 -2.55
CA MET A 46 4.67 -24.14 -2.56
C MET A 46 4.53 -23.19 -3.74
N ASN A 47 3.33 -23.07 -4.29
CA ASN A 47 3.06 -22.01 -5.26
C ASN A 47 3.03 -20.62 -4.59
N HIS A 48 3.18 -19.58 -5.41
CA HIS A 48 3.27 -18.19 -4.97
C HIS A 48 2.12 -17.77 -4.02
N PHE A 49 0.87 -18.13 -4.34
CA PHE A 49 -0.28 -17.75 -3.51
C PHE A 49 -0.30 -18.49 -2.18
N LYS A 50 0.15 -19.75 -2.17
CA LYS A 50 0.22 -20.55 -0.94
C LYS A 50 1.29 -20.00 -0.01
N VAL A 51 2.44 -19.62 -0.55
CA VAL A 51 3.48 -18.95 0.26
C VAL A 51 2.96 -17.67 0.93
N LYS A 52 2.18 -16.85 0.22
CA LYS A 52 1.64 -15.60 0.77
C LYS A 52 0.58 -15.83 1.86
N SER A 53 -0.11 -16.96 1.86
CA SER A 53 -1.15 -17.28 2.86
C SER A 53 -0.64 -18.12 4.03
N ASP A 54 0.37 -18.97 3.81
CA ASP A 54 0.71 -20.04 4.72
C ASP A 54 2.07 -19.85 5.40
N VAL A 55 2.87 -18.89 4.93
CA VAL A 55 4.23 -18.67 5.44
C VAL A 55 4.37 -17.28 6.05
N LEU A 56 4.87 -17.25 7.29
CA LEU A 56 5.31 -16.03 7.97
C LEU A 56 6.82 -16.07 8.17
N VAL A 57 7.48 -14.94 8.04
CA VAL A 57 8.92 -14.82 8.30
C VAL A 57 9.16 -13.77 9.37
N LEU A 58 10.01 -14.08 10.35
CA LEU A 58 10.48 -13.12 11.35
C LEU A 58 11.96 -12.81 11.10
N GLY A 59 12.29 -11.54 11.06
CA GLY A 59 13.66 -11.09 10.81
C GLY A 59 13.97 -9.77 11.50
N LYS A 60 15.24 -9.33 11.42
CA LYS A 60 15.63 -7.95 11.76
C LYS A 60 15.95 -7.16 10.51
N LEU A 61 15.45 -5.94 10.43
CA LEU A 61 15.82 -5.00 9.39
C LEU A 61 17.22 -4.44 9.70
N LYS A 62 18.20 -4.78 8.88
CA LYS A 62 19.60 -4.33 9.08
C LYS A 62 19.85 -2.94 8.51
N THR A 63 19.28 -2.64 7.33
CA THR A 63 19.43 -1.34 6.68
C THR A 63 18.16 -0.52 6.90
N ARG A 64 18.28 0.56 7.66
CA ARG A 64 17.16 1.40 8.11
C ARG A 64 17.20 2.80 7.49
N ASP A 65 17.43 2.88 6.20
CA ASP A 65 17.48 4.16 5.50
C ASP A 65 16.11 4.82 5.43
N VAL A 66 16.06 6.09 5.80
CA VAL A 66 14.94 6.98 5.46
C VAL A 66 15.20 7.55 4.07
N LYS A 67 14.23 7.39 3.15
CA LYS A 67 14.39 7.79 1.76
C LYS A 67 13.45 8.94 1.41
N TRP A 68 13.95 9.92 0.68
CA TRP A 68 13.10 10.97 0.13
C TRP A 68 12.04 10.41 -0.82
N SER A 69 10.81 10.85 -0.69
CA SER A 69 9.69 10.50 -1.57
C SER A 69 9.10 11.72 -2.27
N GLY A 70 8.64 12.70 -1.51
CA GLY A 70 8.02 13.93 -2.04
C GLY A 70 6.70 13.71 -2.79
N ARG A 71 6.02 12.58 -2.56
CA ARG A 71 4.74 12.19 -3.19
C ARG A 71 3.67 11.94 -2.14
N SER A 72 3.42 10.67 -1.79
CA SER A 72 2.45 10.28 -0.75
C SER A 72 2.85 10.77 0.62
N ALA A 73 4.14 10.86 0.86
CA ALA A 73 4.79 11.39 2.05
C ALA A 73 6.03 12.20 1.65
N ASP A 74 6.61 12.94 2.59
CA ASP A 74 7.94 13.52 2.40
C ASP A 74 9.00 12.43 2.29
N TYR A 75 8.90 11.43 3.16
CA TYR A 75 9.87 10.35 3.28
C TYR A 75 9.20 8.97 3.30
N ILE A 76 9.96 7.96 2.90
CA ILE A 76 9.68 6.55 3.14
C ILE A 76 10.43 6.14 4.40
N ALA A 77 9.70 5.66 5.39
CA ALA A 77 10.25 5.14 6.64
C ALA A 77 10.98 3.79 6.42
N PRO A 78 11.88 3.40 7.32
CA PRO A 78 12.34 2.02 7.38
C PRO A 78 11.17 1.05 7.46
N SER A 79 11.22 -0.04 6.68
CA SER A 79 10.11 -0.99 6.60
C SER A 79 9.84 -1.68 7.94
N LEU A 80 8.58 -1.76 8.33
CA LEU A 80 8.13 -2.54 9.50
C LEU A 80 7.88 -4.00 9.12
N ALA A 81 7.50 -4.21 7.87
CA ALA A 81 7.32 -5.51 7.26
C ALA A 81 7.62 -5.46 5.75
N ASN A 82 7.77 -6.63 5.14
CA ASN A 82 7.81 -6.82 3.70
C ASN A 82 6.83 -7.91 3.31
N GLY A 83 6.25 -7.79 2.10
CA GLY A 83 5.24 -8.74 1.62
C GLY A 83 3.85 -8.39 2.11
N CYS A 84 2.87 -9.03 1.51
CA CYS A 84 1.47 -8.79 1.79
C CYS A 84 0.67 -10.05 1.45
N PHE A 85 -0.41 -10.29 2.17
CA PHE A 85 -1.35 -11.38 1.89
C PHE A 85 -2.05 -11.23 0.53
N GLY A 86 -2.25 -10.00 0.07
CA GLY A 86 -2.87 -9.69 -1.21
C GLY A 86 -2.10 -10.26 -2.40
N GLY A 87 -2.83 -10.59 -3.47
CA GLY A 87 -2.30 -11.14 -4.72
C GLY A 87 -2.46 -10.17 -5.90
N CYS A 88 -2.29 -8.86 -5.69
CA CYS A 88 -2.45 -7.87 -6.75
C CYS A 88 -1.48 -8.14 -7.90
N THR A 89 -1.99 -8.27 -9.11
CA THR A 89 -1.23 -8.70 -10.30
C THR A 89 -0.20 -7.67 -10.80
N TYR A 90 -0.28 -6.43 -10.31
CA TYR A 90 0.67 -5.34 -10.62
C TYR A 90 1.56 -4.98 -9.42
N CYS A 91 1.58 -5.80 -8.36
CA CYS A 91 2.28 -5.47 -7.12
C CYS A 91 3.79 -5.32 -7.33
N TYR A 92 4.32 -4.15 -7.03
CA TYR A 92 5.76 -3.90 -7.19
C TYR A 92 6.60 -4.61 -6.11
N VAL A 93 6.02 -4.95 -4.96
CA VAL A 93 6.70 -5.66 -3.87
C VAL A 93 7.05 -7.09 -4.30
N ASP A 94 6.24 -7.70 -5.17
CA ASP A 94 6.46 -9.05 -5.69
C ASP A 94 7.52 -9.10 -6.82
N ARG A 95 7.90 -7.95 -7.38
CA ARG A 95 8.81 -7.88 -8.56
C ARG A 95 10.21 -8.42 -8.33
N HIS A 96 10.68 -8.44 -7.11
CA HIS A 96 12.08 -8.68 -6.80
C HIS A 96 12.33 -10.04 -6.13
N LYS A 97 11.29 -10.84 -5.92
CA LYS A 97 11.39 -12.14 -5.25
C LYS A 97 10.43 -13.13 -5.88
N ASN A 98 10.94 -14.29 -6.25
CA ASN A 98 10.09 -15.41 -6.72
C ASN A 98 9.09 -15.89 -5.66
N VAL A 99 9.41 -15.62 -4.40
CA VAL A 99 8.63 -15.99 -3.22
C VAL A 99 8.65 -14.80 -2.26
N ASN A 100 7.51 -14.24 -1.94
CA ASN A 100 7.40 -13.09 -1.06
C ASN A 100 6.34 -13.29 0.04
N PRO A 101 6.62 -14.13 1.06
CA PRO A 101 5.78 -14.24 2.24
C PRO A 101 5.78 -12.94 3.02
N ILE A 102 4.81 -12.76 3.92
CA ILE A 102 4.87 -11.69 4.90
C ILE A 102 6.13 -11.89 5.75
N THR A 103 6.98 -10.88 5.80
CA THR A 103 8.17 -10.84 6.65
C THR A 103 8.02 -9.69 7.64
N LEU A 104 7.88 -9.99 8.93
CA LEU A 104 7.83 -9.00 9.99
C LEU A 104 9.25 -8.72 10.53
N PHE A 105 9.53 -7.44 10.78
CA PHE A 105 10.78 -7.02 11.40
C PHE A 105 10.57 -6.74 12.88
N THR A 106 11.29 -7.48 13.74
CA THR A 106 11.08 -7.46 15.19
C THR A 106 11.81 -6.31 15.90
N ASN A 107 12.67 -5.56 15.20
CA ASN A 107 13.45 -4.45 15.76
C ASN A 107 12.79 -3.08 15.49
N VAL A 108 11.54 -2.93 15.89
CA VAL A 108 10.70 -1.74 15.66
C VAL A 108 11.26 -0.50 16.38
N GLU A 109 11.79 -0.67 17.58
CA GLU A 109 12.41 0.41 18.38
C GLU A 109 13.60 1.06 17.66
N GLU A 110 14.40 0.26 16.99
CA GLU A 110 15.53 0.75 16.19
C GLU A 110 15.04 1.56 14.97
N ASN A 111 13.90 1.16 14.38
CA ASN A 111 13.28 1.91 13.29
C ASN A 111 12.74 3.25 13.78
N MET A 112 12.05 3.28 14.92
CA MET A 112 11.54 4.52 15.54
C MET A 112 12.68 5.48 15.90
N ALA A 113 13.76 4.97 16.50
CA ALA A 113 14.95 5.77 16.82
C ALA A 113 15.59 6.38 15.55
N THR A 114 15.63 5.63 14.45
CA THR A 114 16.13 6.14 13.16
C THR A 114 15.24 7.26 12.61
N ILE A 115 13.93 7.12 12.72
CA ILE A 115 12.97 8.16 12.29
C ILE A 115 13.12 9.40 13.16
N ASP A 116 13.20 9.24 14.48
CA ASP A 116 13.35 10.36 15.42
C ASP A 116 14.63 11.18 15.13
N GLN A 117 15.78 10.50 14.99
CA GLN A 117 17.04 11.14 14.61
C GLN A 117 16.93 11.90 13.28
N HIS A 118 16.28 11.31 12.29
CA HIS A 118 16.06 11.93 11.00
C HIS A 118 15.19 13.18 11.11
N VAL A 119 14.07 13.12 11.84
CA VAL A 119 13.17 14.27 12.05
C VAL A 119 13.87 15.41 12.78
N GLN A 120 14.69 15.09 13.78
CA GLN A 120 15.44 16.10 14.55
C GLN A 120 16.44 16.86 13.68
N ALA A 121 16.99 16.21 12.66
CA ALA A 121 17.91 16.84 11.71
C ALA A 121 17.21 17.74 10.67
N LEU A 122 15.88 17.67 10.55
CA LEU A 122 15.10 18.46 9.60
C LEU A 122 14.79 19.86 10.15
N SER A 123 14.57 20.81 9.23
CA SER A 123 14.13 22.16 9.58
C SER A 123 12.77 22.15 10.30
N TRP A 124 12.63 23.09 11.26
CA TRP A 124 11.35 23.33 11.93
C TRP A 124 11.14 24.84 12.14
N PRO A 125 9.96 25.41 11.80
CA PRO A 125 8.78 24.71 11.24
C PRO A 125 9.05 24.10 9.86
N LYS A 126 8.28 23.07 9.52
CA LYS A 126 8.35 22.44 8.20
C LYS A 126 7.92 23.41 7.11
N PRO A 127 8.64 23.50 5.97
CA PRO A 127 8.11 24.19 4.79
C PRO A 127 6.85 23.48 4.28
N THR A 128 5.75 24.22 4.14
CA THR A 128 4.47 23.68 3.61
C THR A 128 4.64 23.10 2.22
N ASN A 129 4.13 21.93 2.01
CA ASN A 129 4.09 21.28 0.70
C ASN A 129 2.82 20.40 0.56
N GLN A 130 2.67 19.70 -0.57
CA GLN A 130 1.48 18.87 -0.86
C GLN A 130 1.33 17.65 0.05
N THR A 131 2.37 17.23 0.78
CA THR A 131 2.28 16.06 1.66
C THR A 131 1.58 16.40 2.97
N ASP A 132 1.97 17.51 3.60
CA ASP A 132 1.34 18.06 4.81
C ASP A 132 1.81 19.50 5.04
N ALA A 133 0.91 20.34 5.56
CA ALA A 133 1.23 21.74 5.84
C ALA A 133 2.11 21.93 7.08
N THR A 134 2.08 21.00 8.03
CA THR A 134 2.64 21.16 9.37
C THR A 134 3.68 20.10 9.72
N TYR A 135 3.37 18.83 9.45
CA TYR A 135 4.17 17.69 9.90
C TYR A 135 5.02 17.09 8.79
N TRP A 136 6.25 16.69 9.12
CA TRP A 136 7.04 15.81 8.27
C TRP A 136 6.36 14.45 8.18
N THR A 137 5.99 14.03 6.97
CA THR A 137 5.22 12.82 6.76
C THR A 137 6.12 11.65 6.36
N TYR A 138 5.83 10.48 6.93
CA TYR A 138 6.57 9.24 6.69
C TYR A 138 5.61 8.15 6.20
N ASP A 139 5.88 7.59 5.02
CA ASP A 139 5.17 6.40 4.54
C ASP A 139 5.75 5.17 5.22
N ILE A 140 4.96 4.54 6.09
CA ILE A 140 5.35 3.38 6.89
C ILE A 140 4.92 2.04 6.26
N GLY A 141 4.08 2.07 5.21
CA GLY A 141 3.50 0.90 4.55
C GLY A 141 4.02 0.65 3.15
N CYS A 142 5.20 1.18 2.78
CA CYS A 142 5.68 1.14 1.40
C CYS A 142 5.90 -0.30 0.87
N ASN A 143 6.32 -1.25 1.72
CA ASN A 143 6.68 -2.61 1.32
C ASN A 143 5.73 -3.70 1.86
N SER A 144 4.66 -3.32 2.54
CA SER A 144 3.65 -4.23 3.10
C SER A 144 2.27 -3.57 3.08
N ASP A 145 1.29 -4.18 3.73
CA ASP A 145 0.00 -3.55 4.02
C ASP A 145 -0.18 -3.49 5.55
N ILE A 146 -0.08 -2.29 6.11
CA ILE A 146 -0.14 -2.04 7.55
C ILE A 146 -1.45 -2.54 8.17
N SER A 147 -2.57 -2.52 7.43
CA SER A 147 -3.84 -3.05 7.92
C SER A 147 -3.79 -4.56 8.20
N ILE A 148 -2.93 -5.30 7.50
CA ILE A 148 -2.69 -6.72 7.77
C ILE A 148 -1.69 -6.87 8.90
N ASP A 149 -0.57 -6.13 8.83
CA ASP A 149 0.53 -6.25 9.77
C ASP A 149 0.11 -5.90 11.21
N TYR A 150 -0.89 -5.02 11.37
CA TYR A 150 -1.42 -4.57 12.66
C TYR A 150 -1.84 -5.73 13.58
N ASN A 151 -2.46 -6.77 13.03
CA ASN A 151 -2.92 -7.92 13.81
C ASN A 151 -1.83 -8.99 14.02
N LEU A 152 -0.69 -8.85 13.34
CA LEU A 152 0.41 -9.80 13.44
C LEU A 152 1.44 -9.39 14.50
N THR A 153 1.47 -8.12 14.89
CA THR A 153 2.45 -7.61 15.85
C THR A 153 2.00 -6.32 16.51
N GLU A 154 2.15 -6.22 17.82
CA GLU A 154 1.94 -4.97 18.58
C GLU A 154 2.89 -3.83 18.15
N GLY A 155 3.95 -4.17 17.40
CA GLY A 155 4.90 -3.18 16.91
C GLY A 155 4.28 -2.09 16.04
N ILE A 156 3.19 -2.38 15.32
CA ILE A 156 2.49 -1.38 14.52
C ILE A 156 1.77 -0.38 15.40
N GLN A 157 1.10 -0.83 16.47
CA GLN A 157 0.46 0.06 17.43
C GLN A 157 1.49 0.97 18.11
N GLN A 158 2.65 0.44 18.52
CA GLN A 158 3.73 1.24 19.12
C GLN A 158 4.26 2.31 18.15
N VAL A 159 4.33 2.00 16.85
CA VAL A 159 4.68 2.99 15.81
C VAL A 159 3.61 4.08 15.72
N PHE A 160 2.33 3.73 15.80
CA PHE A 160 1.25 4.74 15.80
C PHE A 160 1.34 5.64 17.04
N GLU A 161 1.55 5.07 18.22
CA GLU A 161 1.77 5.80 19.48
C GLU A 161 2.96 6.76 19.35
N PHE A 162 4.09 6.29 18.83
CA PHE A 162 5.26 7.13 18.55
C PHE A 162 4.91 8.36 17.70
N TYR A 163 4.15 8.20 16.60
CA TYR A 163 3.75 9.34 15.78
C TYR A 163 2.70 10.22 16.45
N CYS A 164 1.78 9.66 17.26
CA CYS A 164 0.81 10.46 18.02
C CYS A 164 1.50 11.43 18.96
N ASP A 165 2.56 11.00 19.62
CA ASP A 165 3.30 11.78 20.61
C ASP A 165 4.39 12.66 19.98
N HIS A 166 4.82 12.33 18.75
CA HIS A 166 5.91 13.06 18.09
C HIS A 166 5.48 14.46 17.61
N PRO A 167 6.14 15.57 18.07
CA PRO A 167 5.66 16.92 17.79
C PRO A 167 5.83 17.38 16.34
N ARG A 168 6.69 16.73 15.54
CA ARG A 168 7.07 17.17 14.19
C ARG A 168 6.73 16.18 13.08
N ALA A 169 6.40 14.93 13.41
CA ALA A 169 6.21 13.87 12.44
C ALA A 169 4.79 13.30 12.43
N LYS A 170 4.42 12.68 11.32
CA LYS A 170 3.13 12.08 11.05
C LYS A 170 3.30 10.85 10.17
N ALA A 171 2.61 9.75 10.50
CA ALA A 171 2.61 8.54 9.67
C ALA A 171 1.61 8.63 8.53
N THR A 172 1.89 7.89 7.45
CA THR A 172 0.91 7.61 6.41
C THR A 172 1.13 6.21 5.84
N PHE A 173 0.06 5.55 5.40
CA PHE A 173 0.13 4.29 4.68
C PHE A 173 -1.06 4.13 3.74
N ALA A 174 -0.88 3.36 2.66
CA ALA A 174 -1.96 2.96 1.78
C ALA A 174 -2.39 1.53 2.08
N THR A 175 -3.68 1.25 1.90
CA THR A 175 -4.21 -0.10 2.13
C THR A 175 -5.28 -0.48 1.11
N LYS A 176 -5.45 -1.78 0.92
CA LYS A 176 -6.55 -2.43 0.19
C LYS A 176 -7.41 -3.31 1.09
N PHE A 177 -7.18 -3.22 2.40
CA PHE A 177 -7.89 -4.00 3.40
C PHE A 177 -8.59 -3.10 4.41
N VAL A 178 -9.77 -3.51 4.84
CA VAL A 178 -10.53 -2.87 5.89
C VAL A 178 -10.34 -3.70 7.16
N ASN A 179 -9.36 -3.30 7.96
CA ASN A 179 -9.14 -3.89 9.27
C ASN A 179 -9.86 -3.05 10.32
N ARG A 180 -10.93 -3.58 10.89
CA ARG A 180 -11.73 -2.85 11.88
C ARG A 180 -11.07 -2.78 13.25
N ASP A 181 -10.11 -3.62 13.56
CA ASP A 181 -9.35 -3.56 14.83
C ASP A 181 -8.54 -2.26 14.94
N LEU A 182 -8.23 -1.62 13.79
CA LEU A 182 -7.65 -0.28 13.76
C LEU A 182 -8.58 0.81 14.32
N LEU A 183 -9.89 0.59 14.36
CA LEU A 183 -10.86 1.57 14.86
C LEU A 183 -10.81 1.71 16.38
N ASP A 184 -10.24 0.73 17.10
CA ASP A 184 -10.06 0.76 18.54
C ASP A 184 -8.91 1.67 18.99
N PHE A 185 -8.13 2.21 18.04
CA PHE A 185 -7.03 3.13 18.27
C PHE A 185 -7.35 4.53 17.74
N ASP A 186 -7.28 5.57 18.61
CA ASP A 186 -7.38 6.97 18.18
C ASP A 186 -6.00 7.56 17.84
N PRO A 187 -5.67 7.71 16.57
CA PRO A 187 -4.39 8.27 16.15
C PRO A 187 -4.34 9.81 16.20
N LYS A 188 -5.35 10.50 16.71
CA LYS A 188 -5.39 11.97 16.87
C LYS A 188 -5.01 12.72 15.58
N ARG A 189 -5.44 12.24 14.43
CA ARG A 189 -5.08 12.74 13.09
C ARG A 189 -3.57 12.68 12.78
N LYS A 190 -2.77 11.96 13.57
CA LYS A 190 -1.31 11.78 13.37
C LYS A 190 -0.97 10.55 12.52
N VAL A 191 -1.95 9.74 12.18
CA VAL A 191 -1.83 8.65 11.20
C VAL A 191 -2.81 8.90 10.06
N ARG A 192 -2.28 8.97 8.84
CA ARG A 192 -3.07 9.10 7.60
C ARG A 192 -3.22 7.74 6.96
N ILE A 193 -4.46 7.28 6.82
CA ILE A 193 -4.81 6.10 6.04
C ILE A 193 -5.27 6.51 4.64
N ARG A 194 -4.80 5.79 3.61
CA ARG A 194 -5.14 6.03 2.20
C ARG A 194 -5.77 4.76 1.62
N PHE A 195 -7.10 4.75 1.47
CA PHE A 195 -7.77 3.61 0.82
C PHE A 195 -7.53 3.63 -0.68
N SER A 196 -6.95 2.53 -1.21
CA SER A 196 -6.76 2.38 -2.65
C SER A 196 -8.08 2.02 -3.32
N LEU A 197 -8.47 2.79 -4.33
CA LEU A 197 -9.74 2.66 -5.04
C LEU A 197 -9.51 2.60 -6.55
N MET A 198 -10.33 1.79 -7.22
CA MET A 198 -10.45 1.67 -8.67
C MET A 198 -11.83 1.13 -9.02
N PRO A 199 -12.26 1.13 -10.29
CA PRO A 199 -13.54 0.53 -10.67
C PRO A 199 -13.66 -0.92 -10.20
N SER A 200 -14.81 -1.29 -9.60
CA SER A 200 -15.01 -2.56 -8.88
C SER A 200 -14.74 -3.80 -9.74
N HIS A 201 -15.16 -3.81 -11.01
CA HIS A 201 -14.93 -4.96 -11.89
C HIS A 201 -13.44 -5.12 -12.25
N VAL A 202 -12.71 -4.01 -12.38
CA VAL A 202 -11.24 -4.04 -12.56
C VAL A 202 -10.57 -4.57 -11.30
N SER A 203 -10.97 -4.05 -10.14
CA SER A 203 -10.44 -4.52 -8.85
C SER A 203 -10.62 -6.03 -8.66
N LYS A 204 -11.79 -6.57 -8.98
CA LYS A 204 -12.06 -8.02 -8.92
C LYS A 204 -11.10 -8.85 -9.76
N LEU A 205 -10.60 -8.30 -10.87
CA LEU A 205 -9.68 -8.98 -11.78
C LEU A 205 -8.22 -8.84 -11.36
N VAL A 206 -7.80 -7.65 -10.91
CA VAL A 206 -6.38 -7.33 -10.70
C VAL A 206 -5.97 -7.22 -9.23
N ASP A 207 -6.90 -6.92 -8.32
CA ASP A 207 -6.68 -6.80 -6.87
C ASP A 207 -7.04 -8.11 -6.14
N VAL A 208 -6.46 -9.21 -6.57
CA VAL A 208 -6.77 -10.55 -6.03
C VAL A 208 -6.53 -10.60 -4.52
N ARG A 209 -7.47 -11.22 -3.77
CA ARG A 209 -7.42 -11.36 -2.30
C ARG A 209 -7.37 -10.04 -1.54
N THR A 210 -8.05 -9.01 -2.01
CA THR A 210 -8.22 -7.76 -1.26
C THR A 210 -9.70 -7.53 -0.93
N ASP A 211 -10.00 -6.59 -0.05
CA ASP A 211 -11.38 -6.22 0.21
C ASP A 211 -12.01 -5.54 -1.02
N SER A 212 -13.33 -5.65 -1.19
CA SER A 212 -14.02 -5.03 -2.30
C SER A 212 -13.98 -3.50 -2.22
N ILE A 213 -14.16 -2.83 -3.34
CA ILE A 213 -14.17 -1.37 -3.41
C ILE A 213 -15.29 -0.79 -2.56
N GLU A 214 -16.48 -1.40 -2.61
CA GLU A 214 -17.63 -1.00 -1.82
C GLU A 214 -17.35 -1.06 -0.32
N LYS A 215 -16.66 -2.12 0.14
CA LYS A 215 -16.25 -2.27 1.55
C LYS A 215 -15.23 -1.21 1.95
N ARG A 216 -14.27 -0.89 1.08
CA ARG A 216 -13.28 0.17 1.34
C ARG A 216 -13.95 1.53 1.43
N ILE A 217 -14.86 1.87 0.51
CA ILE A 217 -15.61 3.15 0.53
C ILE A 217 -16.47 3.26 1.79
N ALA A 218 -17.21 2.22 2.13
CA ALA A 218 -18.07 2.20 3.32
C ALA A 218 -17.31 2.42 4.63
N ALA A 219 -16.04 2.00 4.71
CA ALA A 219 -15.23 2.14 5.91
C ALA A 219 -14.67 3.57 6.12
N ILE A 220 -14.63 4.43 5.10
CA ILE A 220 -13.97 5.75 5.18
C ILE A 220 -14.52 6.61 6.32
N ASN A 221 -15.84 6.67 6.47
CA ASN A 221 -16.46 7.45 7.55
C ASN A 221 -16.09 6.91 8.93
N ASP A 222 -16.06 5.58 9.12
CA ASP A 222 -15.73 4.96 10.39
C ASP A 222 -14.27 5.26 10.81
N PHE A 223 -13.33 5.18 9.85
CA PHE A 223 -11.93 5.53 10.11
C PHE A 223 -11.74 7.02 10.42
N TYR A 224 -12.52 7.88 9.76
CA TYR A 224 -12.54 9.29 10.12
C TYR A 224 -13.03 9.49 11.56
N ASP A 225 -14.11 8.83 11.97
CA ASP A 225 -14.65 8.93 13.34
C ASP A 225 -13.68 8.39 14.39
N ALA A 226 -12.92 7.33 14.06
CA ALA A 226 -11.89 6.78 14.94
C ALA A 226 -10.63 7.67 15.08
N GLY A 227 -10.58 8.84 14.43
CA GLY A 227 -9.47 9.79 14.58
C GLY A 227 -8.38 9.71 13.52
N TYR A 228 -8.51 8.88 12.48
CA TYR A 228 -7.58 8.88 11.35
C TYR A 228 -7.79 10.11 10.44
N GLU A 229 -6.70 10.63 9.86
CA GLU A 229 -6.81 11.42 8.64
C GLU A 229 -7.02 10.44 7.47
N VAL A 230 -8.12 10.57 6.74
CA VAL A 230 -8.49 9.61 5.71
C VAL A 230 -8.38 10.23 4.33
N HIS A 231 -7.60 9.62 3.46
CA HIS A 231 -7.45 9.98 2.05
C HIS A 231 -7.79 8.79 1.15
N VAL A 232 -7.87 9.04 -0.15
CA VAL A 232 -8.01 8.00 -1.15
C VAL A 232 -6.82 7.98 -2.10
N ASN A 233 -6.52 6.80 -2.62
CA ASN A 233 -5.46 6.59 -3.58
C ASN A 233 -6.07 5.89 -4.80
N PHE A 234 -6.29 6.63 -5.88
CA PHE A 234 -6.69 6.04 -7.16
C PHE A 234 -5.47 5.37 -7.80
N SER A 235 -5.23 4.11 -7.41
CA SER A 235 -3.97 3.41 -7.73
C SER A 235 -4.15 1.90 -7.88
N PRO A 236 -3.76 1.38 -9.03
CA PRO A 236 -3.39 2.10 -10.24
C PRO A 236 -4.60 2.58 -11.04
N VAL A 237 -4.45 3.69 -11.73
CA VAL A 237 -5.38 4.05 -12.80
C VAL A 237 -5.03 3.21 -14.03
N ILE A 238 -5.97 2.35 -14.44
CA ILE A 238 -5.84 1.49 -15.61
C ILE A 238 -6.76 2.03 -16.70
N VAL A 239 -6.22 2.16 -17.91
CA VAL A 239 -6.93 2.65 -19.08
C VAL A 239 -7.22 1.47 -20.00
N TYR A 240 -8.47 1.23 -20.30
CA TYR A 240 -8.93 0.10 -21.11
C TYR A 240 -10.10 0.49 -22.01
N SER A 241 -10.35 -0.35 -23.01
CA SER A 241 -11.53 -0.29 -23.86
C SER A 241 -12.61 -1.23 -23.35
N GLY A 242 -13.88 -0.89 -23.58
CA GLY A 242 -14.99 -1.78 -23.31
C GLY A 242 -15.03 -2.98 -24.26
N PRO A 243 -15.89 -3.99 -23.95
CA PRO A 243 -16.04 -5.20 -24.78
C PRO A 243 -16.44 -4.91 -26.24
N ASP A 244 -17.12 -3.81 -26.48
CA ASP A 244 -17.56 -3.28 -27.78
C ASP A 244 -16.49 -2.40 -28.45
N GLY A 245 -15.28 -2.30 -27.89
CA GLY A 245 -14.20 -1.45 -28.36
C GLY A 245 -14.33 0.02 -27.94
N ASP A 246 -15.27 0.37 -27.06
CA ASP A 246 -15.38 1.74 -26.53
C ASP A 246 -14.13 2.11 -25.72
N ARG A 247 -13.27 2.92 -26.35
CA ARG A 247 -12.04 3.44 -25.72
C ARG A 247 -12.28 4.40 -24.55
N LYS A 248 -13.54 4.71 -24.25
CA LYS A 248 -13.94 5.58 -23.13
C LYS A 248 -14.48 4.80 -21.92
N ALA A 249 -14.59 3.48 -22.00
CA ALA A 249 -15.18 2.66 -20.94
C ALA A 249 -14.59 2.97 -19.55
N TRP A 250 -13.26 3.01 -19.43
CA TRP A 250 -12.59 3.37 -18.17
C TRP A 250 -13.05 4.71 -17.57
N ARG A 251 -13.44 5.70 -18.41
CA ARG A 251 -13.90 7.02 -17.94
C ARG A 251 -15.28 6.90 -17.27
N ASN A 252 -16.17 6.12 -17.87
CA ASN A 252 -17.52 5.91 -17.34
C ASN A 252 -17.45 5.15 -16.00
N ASP A 253 -16.56 4.18 -15.91
CA ASP A 253 -16.37 3.41 -14.70
C ASP A 253 -15.74 4.24 -13.56
N TYR A 254 -14.84 5.19 -13.87
CA TYR A 254 -14.35 6.14 -12.88
C TYR A 254 -15.42 7.16 -12.47
N ARG A 255 -16.29 7.61 -13.39
CA ARG A 255 -17.46 8.44 -13.03
C ARG A 255 -18.35 7.74 -12.01
N GLU A 256 -18.66 6.48 -12.28
CA GLU A 256 -19.47 5.68 -11.36
C GLU A 256 -18.80 5.52 -10.00
N LEU A 257 -17.50 5.22 -9.95
CA LEU A 257 -16.72 5.16 -8.72
C LEU A 257 -16.77 6.48 -7.95
N PHE A 258 -16.64 7.61 -8.64
CA PHE A 258 -16.68 8.93 -8.00
C PHE A 258 -18.07 9.25 -7.43
N ARG A 259 -19.16 8.90 -8.14
CA ARG A 259 -20.53 9.04 -7.63
C ARG A 259 -20.79 8.17 -6.40
N GLN A 260 -20.28 6.94 -6.40
CA GLN A 260 -20.34 6.06 -5.23
C GLN A 260 -19.61 6.70 -4.03
N LEU A 261 -18.42 7.25 -4.25
CA LEU A 261 -17.65 7.94 -3.23
C LEU A 261 -18.39 9.20 -2.72
N ASP A 262 -18.92 10.01 -3.63
CA ASP A 262 -19.71 11.20 -3.28
C ASP A 262 -20.93 10.83 -2.44
N THR A 263 -21.69 9.82 -2.84
CA THR A 263 -22.88 9.39 -2.11
C THR A 263 -22.58 8.84 -0.72
N ALA A 264 -21.47 8.13 -0.57
CA ALA A 264 -21.12 7.45 0.68
C ALA A 264 -20.53 8.38 1.75
N LEU A 265 -19.85 9.45 1.35
CA LEU A 265 -19.10 10.28 2.29
C LEU A 265 -19.91 11.42 2.87
N ARG A 266 -19.80 11.62 4.18
CA ARG A 266 -20.36 12.75 4.91
C ARG A 266 -19.61 14.06 4.59
N PRO A 267 -20.26 15.24 4.70
CA PRO A 267 -19.62 16.52 4.37
C PRO A 267 -18.31 16.80 5.12
N GLU A 268 -18.23 16.49 6.39
CA GLU A 268 -17.04 16.70 7.21
C GLU A 268 -15.87 15.82 6.78
N VAL A 269 -16.14 14.61 6.28
CA VAL A 269 -15.13 13.70 5.73
C VAL A 269 -14.62 14.22 4.40
N ARG A 270 -15.53 14.68 3.51
CA ARG A 270 -15.17 15.30 2.23
C ARG A 270 -14.29 16.53 2.42
N ALA A 271 -14.53 17.34 3.45
CA ALA A 271 -13.77 18.56 3.72
C ALA A 271 -12.28 18.33 3.99
N GLN A 272 -11.89 17.15 4.52
CA GLN A 272 -10.49 16.82 4.79
C GLN A 272 -9.88 15.82 3.79
N LEU A 273 -10.72 15.04 3.07
CA LEU A 273 -10.26 13.98 2.19
C LEU A 273 -9.57 14.56 0.94
N LYS A 274 -8.42 14.02 0.63
CA LYS A 274 -7.67 14.35 -0.59
C LYS A 274 -7.34 13.08 -1.36
N ALA A 275 -7.07 13.22 -2.65
CA ALA A 275 -6.74 12.11 -3.52
C ALA A 275 -5.27 12.11 -3.96
N GLU A 276 -4.76 10.91 -4.16
CA GLU A 276 -3.54 10.62 -4.92
C GLU A 276 -3.93 9.85 -6.17
N VAL A 277 -3.28 10.14 -7.30
CA VAL A 277 -3.59 9.49 -8.56
C VAL A 277 -2.33 8.89 -9.15
N ILE A 278 -2.30 7.58 -9.29
CA ILE A 278 -1.12 6.85 -9.78
C ILE A 278 -1.54 5.99 -10.97
N PHE A 279 -1.06 6.37 -12.16
CA PHE A 279 -1.27 5.57 -13.35
C PHE A 279 -0.45 4.29 -13.32
N LEU A 280 -0.96 3.26 -13.96
CA LEU A 280 -0.33 1.95 -14.00
C LEU A 280 1.13 2.02 -14.45
N THR A 281 1.97 1.34 -13.67
CA THR A 281 3.31 0.92 -14.08
C THR A 281 3.42 -0.59 -13.95
N HIS A 282 4.03 -1.24 -14.92
CA HIS A 282 4.18 -2.69 -14.97
C HIS A 282 5.60 -3.08 -15.39
N ASN A 283 5.94 -4.35 -15.39
CA ASN A 283 7.24 -4.80 -15.89
C ASN A 283 7.12 -6.18 -16.56
N GLN A 284 8.08 -6.49 -17.41
CA GLN A 284 8.08 -7.72 -18.20
C GLN A 284 8.15 -8.98 -17.34
N TRP A 285 8.88 -8.96 -16.25
CA TRP A 285 8.98 -10.14 -15.37
C TRP A 285 7.60 -10.48 -14.77
N GLN A 286 6.91 -9.47 -14.24
CA GLN A 286 5.59 -9.66 -13.64
C GLN A 286 4.54 -10.04 -14.69
N HIS A 287 4.63 -9.46 -15.90
CA HIS A 287 3.80 -9.87 -17.02
C HIS A 287 3.95 -11.38 -17.31
N GLN A 288 5.16 -11.88 -17.43
CA GLN A 288 5.40 -13.31 -17.66
C GLN A 288 4.88 -14.19 -16.53
N ALA A 289 5.04 -13.77 -15.27
CA ALA A 289 4.51 -14.48 -14.12
C ALA A 289 2.96 -14.52 -14.15
N ASN A 290 2.33 -13.39 -14.46
CA ASN A 290 0.87 -13.27 -14.51
C ASN A 290 0.25 -14.08 -15.65
N LEU A 291 0.92 -14.22 -16.81
CA LEU A 291 0.42 -15.08 -17.89
C LEU A 291 0.18 -16.52 -17.45
N ALA A 292 0.97 -17.00 -16.48
CA ALA A 292 0.78 -18.35 -15.92
C ALA A 292 -0.30 -18.42 -14.82
N ILE A 293 -0.57 -17.31 -14.10
CA ILE A 293 -1.39 -17.28 -12.90
C ILE A 293 -2.78 -16.66 -13.16
N ASN A 294 -2.81 -15.51 -13.84
CA ASN A 294 -4.03 -14.74 -14.14
C ASN A 294 -3.90 -14.03 -15.50
N PRO A 295 -3.95 -14.77 -16.62
CA PRO A 295 -3.75 -14.18 -17.96
C PRO A 295 -4.78 -13.11 -18.31
N LYS A 296 -6.03 -13.22 -17.79
CA LYS A 296 -7.07 -12.20 -18.03
C LYS A 296 -6.71 -10.81 -17.45
N ALA A 297 -5.94 -10.75 -16.37
CA ALA A 297 -5.49 -9.47 -15.84
C ALA A 297 -4.52 -8.78 -16.82
N GLU A 298 -3.70 -9.54 -17.55
CA GLU A 298 -2.73 -8.99 -18.49
C GLU A 298 -3.37 -8.34 -19.72
N GLU A 299 -4.59 -8.70 -20.07
CA GLU A 299 -5.37 -8.00 -21.10
C GLU A 299 -5.60 -6.51 -20.75
N LEU A 300 -5.63 -6.18 -19.45
CA LEU A 300 -5.74 -4.81 -18.96
C LEU A 300 -4.39 -4.17 -18.61
N LEU A 301 -3.42 -4.97 -18.15
CA LEU A 301 -2.17 -4.47 -17.59
C LEU A 301 -1.07 -4.31 -18.66
N TRP A 302 -1.09 -5.17 -19.67
CA TRP A 302 -0.08 -5.22 -20.73
C TRP A 302 -0.67 -4.85 -22.07
N VAL A 303 -0.57 -3.57 -22.42
CA VAL A 303 -1.15 -2.98 -23.65
C VAL A 303 -0.03 -2.21 -24.38
N PRO A 304 0.88 -2.91 -25.11
CA PRO A 304 2.10 -2.31 -25.67
C PRO A 304 1.86 -1.07 -26.54
N GLU A 305 0.73 -1.00 -27.25
CA GLU A 305 0.36 0.15 -28.09
C GLU A 305 0.09 1.43 -27.30
N LEU A 306 -0.17 1.33 -25.99
CA LEU A 306 -0.39 2.46 -25.10
C LEU A 306 0.82 2.74 -24.19
N GLN A 307 1.82 1.88 -24.21
CA GLN A 307 2.88 1.85 -23.21
C GLN A 307 4.27 2.08 -23.81
N GLU A 308 5.19 2.57 -23.00
CA GLU A 308 6.61 2.75 -23.28
C GLU A 308 7.47 2.24 -22.13
N SER A 309 8.68 1.81 -22.44
CA SER A 309 9.67 1.41 -21.41
C SER A 309 10.31 2.63 -20.77
N LYS A 310 10.53 2.58 -19.44
CA LYS A 310 11.24 3.60 -18.69
C LYS A 310 12.08 2.98 -17.56
N VAL A 311 13.26 3.53 -17.33
CA VAL A 311 14.04 3.26 -16.13
C VAL A 311 13.36 3.94 -14.94
N SER A 312 13.09 3.18 -13.87
CA SER A 312 12.56 3.71 -12.62
C SER A 312 13.59 4.55 -11.88
N GLN A 313 13.15 5.36 -10.91
CA GLN A 313 14.06 6.12 -10.04
C GLN A 313 15.02 5.24 -9.22
N PHE A 314 14.75 3.93 -9.14
CA PHE A 314 15.58 2.93 -8.45
C PHE A 314 16.36 2.03 -9.41
N GLY A 315 16.47 2.40 -10.70
CA GLY A 315 17.28 1.72 -11.71
C GLY A 315 16.62 0.52 -12.40
N GLY A 316 15.42 0.10 -12.01
CA GLY A 316 14.70 -1.01 -12.65
C GLY A 316 13.95 -0.58 -13.91
N TRP A 317 13.88 -1.47 -14.92
CA TRP A 317 13.05 -1.26 -16.12
C TRP A 317 11.58 -1.49 -15.81
N ASN A 318 10.75 -0.48 -16.14
CA ASN A 318 9.30 -0.54 -16.02
C ASN A 318 8.65 -0.17 -17.37
N ILE A 319 7.41 -0.63 -17.52
CA ILE A 319 6.51 -0.21 -18.60
C ILE A 319 5.46 0.71 -17.99
N ARG A 320 5.19 1.81 -18.65
CA ARG A 320 4.19 2.81 -18.27
C ARG A 320 3.46 3.33 -19.49
N TYR A 321 2.36 4.04 -19.33
CA TYR A 321 1.73 4.74 -20.46
C TYR A 321 2.71 5.72 -21.12
N ALA A 322 2.70 5.74 -22.45
CA ALA A 322 3.53 6.64 -23.26
C ALA A 322 3.28 8.10 -22.84
N HIS A 323 4.35 8.90 -22.76
CA HIS A 323 4.31 10.22 -22.12
C HIS A 323 3.21 11.14 -22.64
N GLN A 324 3.09 11.28 -23.99
CA GLN A 324 2.07 12.14 -24.61
C GLN A 324 0.65 11.65 -24.32
N LEU A 325 0.44 10.33 -24.33
CA LEU A 325 -0.84 9.72 -24.03
C LEU A 325 -1.19 9.91 -22.55
N LYS A 326 -0.23 9.68 -21.65
CA LYS A 326 -0.40 9.88 -20.21
C LYS A 326 -0.82 11.32 -19.90
N SER A 327 -0.22 12.33 -20.53
CA SER A 327 -0.60 13.73 -20.31
C SER A 327 -2.08 13.99 -20.65
N LYS A 328 -2.58 13.41 -21.75
CA LYS A 328 -3.99 13.48 -22.11
C LYS A 328 -4.88 12.74 -21.10
N MET A 329 -4.46 11.57 -20.62
CA MET A 329 -5.19 10.80 -19.62
C MET A 329 -5.27 11.54 -18.28
N VAL A 330 -4.21 12.22 -17.87
CA VAL A 330 -4.16 13.08 -16.68
C VAL A 330 -5.21 14.20 -16.77
N GLU A 331 -5.28 14.91 -17.89
CA GLU A 331 -6.26 15.98 -18.06
C GLU A 331 -7.71 15.43 -18.04
N VAL A 332 -7.94 14.29 -18.72
CA VAL A 332 -9.24 13.62 -18.65
C VAL A 332 -9.61 13.25 -17.22
N PHE A 333 -8.66 12.65 -16.46
CA PHE A 333 -8.94 12.23 -15.09
C PHE A 333 -9.23 13.42 -14.16
N LYS A 334 -8.47 14.52 -14.30
CA LYS A 334 -8.75 15.77 -13.58
C LYS A 334 -10.13 16.32 -13.91
N GLY A 335 -10.51 16.30 -15.19
CA GLY A 335 -11.84 16.72 -15.62
C GLY A 335 -12.95 15.89 -14.96
N LEU A 336 -12.80 14.55 -14.90
CA LEU A 336 -13.76 13.66 -14.24
C LEU A 336 -13.88 13.96 -12.73
N VAL A 337 -12.76 14.20 -12.05
CA VAL A 337 -12.77 14.59 -10.62
C VAL A 337 -13.48 15.91 -10.43
N GLN A 338 -13.20 16.91 -11.28
CA GLN A 338 -13.85 18.22 -11.21
C GLN A 338 -15.37 18.17 -11.51
N GLU A 339 -15.78 17.26 -12.39
CA GLU A 339 -17.20 17.08 -12.75
C GLU A 339 -17.98 16.36 -11.65
N GLU A 340 -17.44 15.27 -11.07
CA GLU A 340 -18.19 14.34 -10.22
C GLU A 340 -17.94 14.54 -8.71
N ILE A 341 -16.71 14.94 -8.32
CA ILE A 341 -16.29 15.15 -6.92
C ILE A 341 -15.44 16.44 -6.78
N PRO A 342 -15.97 17.62 -7.12
CA PRO A 342 -15.21 18.88 -7.15
C PRO A 342 -14.63 19.27 -5.78
N TRP A 343 -15.12 18.71 -4.70
CA TRP A 343 -14.62 18.90 -3.34
C TRP A 343 -13.31 18.15 -3.09
N CYS A 344 -12.92 17.17 -3.94
CA CYS A 344 -11.77 16.31 -3.74
C CYS A 344 -10.50 16.93 -4.35
N GLU A 345 -9.61 17.45 -3.52
CA GLU A 345 -8.30 17.95 -3.95
C GLU A 345 -7.38 16.80 -4.36
N ILE A 346 -6.78 16.88 -5.56
CA ILE A 346 -5.73 15.97 -5.98
C ILE A 346 -4.39 16.50 -5.49
N ARG A 347 -3.76 15.82 -4.50
CA ARG A 347 -2.46 16.20 -3.94
C ARG A 347 -1.32 16.02 -4.93
N TYR A 348 -1.33 14.91 -5.68
CA TYR A 348 -0.43 14.68 -6.80
C TYR A 348 -1.02 13.67 -7.78
N ILE A 349 -0.51 13.71 -9.00
CA ILE A 349 -0.88 12.79 -10.07
C ILE A 349 0.40 12.34 -10.79
N PHE A 350 0.57 11.03 -10.91
CA PHE A 350 1.83 10.42 -11.37
C PHE A 350 1.59 9.36 -12.46
#